data_69b1bb8693f8eed3d91a86b99143f30d
#
_entry.id   69b1bb8693f8eed3d91a86b99143f30d
#
_cell.length_a   1.000
_cell.length_b   1.000
_cell.length_c   1.000
_cell.angle_alpha   90.00
_cell.angle_beta   90.00
_cell.angle_gamma   90.00
#
_symmetry.space_group_name_H-M   'P 1'
#
loop_
_entity.id
_entity.type
_entity.pdbx_description
1 polymer ?
#
loop_
_entity_poly.entity_id
_entity_poly.type
_entity_poly.pdbx_seq_one_letter_code
_entity_poly.pdbx_strand_id
1 'polypeptide(L)'
;MASNYHRAESPADLQAQLSADLNRVSVLYFRADWAEPCKTMDAVTHELANRSPDVLFLSIEAEALPDISESFEVDAVPYFILLRGHTLLTRLSGAQPAVLSAALKSHASKKPTTLASSSQQPLAANTSEEELAQRCQELMKQSDVVLFMKGDRDTPRCGFSQKIVGILESEGIDYTTFDILQDEGVRQKLKEVNEWPTFPQLIIKGEFVGGLDVVKEMQESGELQDMVKA
;
A
#
# COMPACT_ATOMS: atom_id res chain seq x y z
N MET A 1 -22.39 -2.05 -16.20
CA MET A 1 -21.37 -2.24 -15.15
C MET A 1 -21.29 -0.96 -14.34
N ALA A 2 -21.09 -1.03 -13.05
CA ALA A 2 -20.95 0.17 -12.23
C ALA A 2 -19.71 0.96 -12.69
N SER A 3 -19.84 2.28 -12.86
CA SER A 3 -18.75 3.14 -13.32
C SER A 3 -17.60 3.27 -12.31
N ASN A 4 -17.81 2.80 -11.10
CA ASN A 4 -16.88 2.82 -9.98
C ASN A 4 -16.28 1.43 -9.67
N TYR A 5 -16.45 0.45 -10.56
CA TYR A 5 -15.85 -0.88 -10.45
C TYR A 5 -14.84 -1.09 -11.60
N HIS A 6 -13.58 -1.27 -11.26
CA HIS A 6 -12.50 -1.45 -12.21
C HIS A 6 -11.70 -2.71 -11.89
N ARG A 7 -11.07 -3.30 -12.91
CA ARG A 7 -10.08 -4.34 -12.73
C ARG A 7 -8.70 -3.69 -12.83
N ALA A 8 -7.87 -3.89 -11.83
CA ALA A 8 -6.48 -3.44 -11.87
C ALA A 8 -5.67 -4.38 -12.76
N GLU A 9 -5.06 -3.85 -13.80
CA GLU A 9 -4.27 -4.61 -14.77
C GLU A 9 -2.77 -4.54 -14.50
N SER A 10 -2.34 -3.54 -13.71
CA SER A 10 -0.94 -3.34 -13.34
C SER A 10 -0.83 -2.58 -12.00
N PRO A 11 0.37 -2.59 -11.37
CA PRO A 11 0.65 -1.74 -10.21
C PRO A 11 0.46 -0.25 -10.48
N ALA A 12 0.87 0.23 -11.66
CA ALA A 12 0.70 1.62 -12.07
C ALA A 12 -0.78 2.00 -12.24
N ASP A 13 -1.60 1.12 -12.82
CA ASP A 13 -3.04 1.32 -12.93
C ASP A 13 -3.70 1.38 -11.55
N LEU A 14 -3.38 0.45 -10.67
CA LEU A 14 -3.88 0.44 -9.28
C LEU A 14 -3.57 1.77 -8.59
N GLN A 15 -2.35 2.25 -8.71
CA GLN A 15 -1.93 3.51 -8.11
C GLN A 15 -2.67 4.70 -8.73
N ALA A 16 -2.76 4.79 -10.05
CA ALA A 16 -3.49 5.86 -10.73
C ALA A 16 -4.94 5.95 -10.27
N GLN A 17 -5.61 4.80 -10.12
CA GLN A 17 -6.99 4.73 -9.63
C GLN A 17 -7.13 5.17 -8.17
N LEU A 18 -6.18 4.78 -7.30
CA LEU A 18 -6.20 5.14 -5.88
C LEU A 18 -5.87 6.62 -5.67
N SER A 19 -4.93 7.17 -6.44
CA SER A 19 -4.50 8.57 -6.33
C SER A 19 -5.48 9.57 -6.93
N ALA A 20 -6.43 9.14 -7.76
CA ALA A 20 -7.39 10.02 -8.42
C ALA A 20 -8.30 10.78 -7.43
N ASP A 21 -8.61 10.19 -6.27
CA ASP A 21 -9.37 10.85 -5.20
C ASP A 21 -9.00 10.23 -3.84
N LEU A 22 -8.16 10.91 -3.09
CA LEU A 22 -7.66 10.46 -1.78
C LEU A 22 -8.71 10.54 -0.66
N ASN A 23 -9.83 11.24 -0.87
CA ASN A 23 -10.88 11.38 0.14
C ASN A 23 -11.94 10.27 0.05
N ARG A 24 -12.04 9.60 -1.09
CA ARG A 24 -13.01 8.53 -1.26
C ARG A 24 -12.55 7.23 -0.59
N VAL A 25 -13.51 6.41 -0.22
CA VAL A 25 -13.24 5.03 0.21
C VAL A 25 -12.97 4.17 -1.03
N SER A 26 -11.92 3.38 -0.97
CA SER A 26 -11.55 2.41 -2.00
C SER A 26 -11.54 1.01 -1.41
N VAL A 27 -12.13 0.06 -2.12
CA VAL A 27 -12.15 -1.38 -1.80
C VAL A 27 -11.22 -2.09 -2.75
N LEU A 28 -10.13 -2.63 -2.24
CA LEU A 28 -9.28 -3.56 -2.98
C LEU A 28 -9.82 -4.97 -2.74
N TYR A 29 -10.23 -5.63 -3.79
CA TYR A 29 -10.73 -6.99 -3.77
C TYR A 29 -9.76 -7.94 -4.47
N PHE A 30 -9.01 -8.67 -3.69
CA PHE A 30 -8.10 -9.70 -4.16
C PHE A 30 -8.87 -11.00 -4.39
N ARG A 31 -8.77 -11.53 -5.60
CA ARG A 31 -9.49 -12.71 -6.04
C ARG A 31 -8.61 -13.64 -6.88
N ALA A 32 -9.12 -14.85 -7.12
CA ALA A 32 -8.58 -15.77 -8.10
C ALA A 32 -9.72 -16.47 -8.84
N ASP A 33 -9.55 -16.68 -10.14
CA ASP A 33 -10.60 -17.26 -11.00
C ASP A 33 -10.95 -18.71 -10.63
N TRP A 34 -10.00 -19.47 -10.09
CA TRP A 34 -10.20 -20.84 -9.63
C TRP A 34 -10.90 -20.94 -8.27
N ALA A 35 -10.89 -19.87 -7.47
CA ALA A 35 -11.41 -19.91 -6.11
C ALA A 35 -12.94 -19.78 -6.09
N GLU A 36 -13.63 -20.85 -5.76
CA GLU A 36 -15.11 -20.89 -5.70
C GLU A 36 -15.71 -19.81 -4.78
N PRO A 37 -15.12 -19.51 -3.58
CA PRO A 37 -15.62 -18.42 -2.75
C PRO A 37 -15.53 -17.04 -3.41
N CYS A 38 -14.60 -16.83 -4.36
CA CYS A 38 -14.49 -15.58 -5.11
C CYS A 38 -15.68 -15.35 -6.03
N LYS A 39 -16.22 -16.40 -6.68
CA LYS A 39 -17.40 -16.30 -7.55
C LYS A 39 -18.61 -15.76 -6.82
N THR A 40 -18.81 -16.18 -5.57
CA THR A 40 -19.88 -15.62 -4.72
C THR A 40 -19.63 -14.15 -4.41
N MET A 41 -18.40 -13.79 -4.10
CA MET A 41 -18.05 -12.41 -3.75
C MET A 41 -18.01 -11.48 -4.95
N ASP A 42 -17.79 -11.99 -6.17
CA ASP A 42 -17.87 -11.20 -7.40
C ASP A 42 -19.27 -10.56 -7.56
N ALA A 43 -20.33 -11.36 -7.42
CA ALA A 43 -21.70 -10.85 -7.49
C ALA A 43 -21.99 -9.81 -6.38
N VAL A 44 -21.52 -10.09 -5.17
CA VAL A 44 -21.70 -9.21 -4.00
C VAL A 44 -20.97 -7.88 -4.20
N THR A 45 -19.72 -7.89 -4.66
CA THR A 45 -18.94 -6.68 -4.88
C THR A 45 -19.53 -5.81 -5.98
N HIS A 46 -20.00 -6.41 -7.06
CA HIS A 46 -20.73 -5.70 -8.13
C HIS A 46 -22.03 -5.06 -7.62
N GLU A 47 -22.78 -5.77 -6.78
CA GLU A 47 -23.99 -5.21 -6.19
C GLU A 47 -23.70 -4.06 -5.23
N LEU A 48 -22.67 -4.19 -4.40
CA LEU A 48 -22.23 -3.14 -3.49
C LEU A 48 -21.70 -1.92 -4.26
N ALA A 49 -20.98 -2.10 -5.36
CA ALA A 49 -20.53 -1.02 -6.22
C ALA A 49 -21.71 -0.23 -6.81
N ASN A 50 -22.74 -0.91 -7.28
CA ASN A 50 -23.95 -0.26 -7.78
C ASN A 50 -24.70 0.55 -6.71
N ARG A 51 -24.65 0.09 -5.45
CA ARG A 51 -25.30 0.75 -4.31
C ARG A 51 -24.46 1.87 -3.68
N SER A 52 -23.18 1.93 -3.98
CA SER A 52 -22.21 2.85 -3.36
C SER A 52 -21.39 3.57 -4.43
N PRO A 53 -21.99 4.49 -5.20
CA PRO A 53 -21.31 5.17 -6.32
C PRO A 53 -20.11 6.01 -5.88
N ASP A 54 -20.08 6.45 -4.63
CA ASP A 54 -18.98 7.24 -4.05
C ASP A 54 -17.79 6.39 -3.58
N VAL A 55 -17.89 5.06 -3.65
CA VAL A 55 -16.83 4.12 -3.27
C VAL A 55 -16.20 3.54 -4.53
N LEU A 56 -14.87 3.52 -4.59
CA LEU A 56 -14.14 2.84 -5.65
C LEU A 56 -14.01 1.36 -5.33
N PHE A 57 -14.27 0.50 -6.29
CA PHE A 57 -14.00 -0.94 -6.20
C PHE A 57 -12.94 -1.33 -7.22
N LEU A 58 -11.85 -1.93 -6.73
CA LEU A 58 -10.74 -2.40 -7.55
C LEU A 58 -10.60 -3.92 -7.38
N SER A 59 -10.91 -4.65 -8.42
CA SER A 59 -10.70 -6.09 -8.50
C SER A 59 -9.27 -6.40 -8.93
N ILE A 60 -8.58 -7.21 -8.16
CA ILE A 60 -7.16 -7.56 -8.34
C ILE A 60 -7.08 -9.07 -8.46
N GLU A 61 -6.61 -9.57 -9.60
CA GLU A 61 -6.30 -10.99 -9.75
C GLU A 61 -4.99 -11.29 -9.03
N ALA A 62 -5.08 -11.99 -7.90
CA ALA A 62 -3.97 -12.15 -6.97
C ALA A 62 -2.78 -12.88 -7.58
N GLU A 63 -3.02 -13.83 -8.48
CA GLU A 63 -1.97 -14.59 -9.17
C GLU A 63 -1.37 -13.84 -10.37
N ALA A 64 -2.15 -12.98 -11.01
CA ALA A 64 -1.65 -12.16 -12.12
C ALA A 64 -0.81 -10.98 -11.63
N LEU A 65 -1.09 -10.50 -10.42
CA LEU A 65 -0.40 -9.40 -9.77
C LEU A 65 0.16 -9.83 -8.39
N PRO A 66 1.05 -10.84 -8.36
CA PRO A 66 1.59 -11.39 -7.11
C PRO A 66 2.30 -10.33 -6.29
N ASP A 67 2.93 -9.42 -6.97
CA ASP A 67 3.63 -8.30 -6.40
C ASP A 67 2.71 -7.42 -5.53
N ILE A 68 1.54 -7.08 -6.02
CA ILE A 68 0.54 -6.32 -5.26
C ILE A 68 0.03 -7.15 -4.08
N SER A 69 -0.30 -8.41 -4.31
CA SER A 69 -0.82 -9.31 -3.27
C SER A 69 0.16 -9.45 -2.11
N GLU A 70 1.43 -9.61 -2.39
CA GLU A 70 2.49 -9.67 -1.39
C GLU A 70 2.66 -8.34 -0.64
N SER A 71 2.62 -7.19 -1.37
CA SER A 71 2.72 -5.86 -0.76
C SER A 71 1.61 -5.58 0.24
N PHE A 72 0.43 -6.11 -0.02
CA PHE A 72 -0.73 -5.98 0.87
C PHE A 72 -0.85 -7.14 1.87
N GLU A 73 0.10 -8.08 1.90
CA GLU A 73 0.11 -9.24 2.80
C GLU A 73 -1.14 -10.13 2.62
N VAL A 74 -1.49 -10.38 1.37
CA VAL A 74 -2.63 -11.23 1.02
C VAL A 74 -2.17 -12.68 0.88
N ASP A 75 -2.51 -13.50 1.87
CA ASP A 75 -2.11 -14.92 1.93
C ASP A 75 -3.19 -15.85 1.38
N ALA A 76 -4.42 -15.37 1.25
CA ALA A 76 -5.55 -16.17 0.80
C ALA A 76 -6.60 -15.30 0.09
N VAL A 77 -7.39 -15.90 -0.81
CA VAL A 77 -8.47 -15.23 -1.52
C VAL A 77 -9.84 -15.90 -1.22
N PRO A 78 -10.94 -15.16 -1.22
CA PRO A 78 -11.05 -13.71 -1.42
C PRO A 78 -10.54 -12.90 -0.21
N TYR A 79 -9.92 -11.77 -0.50
CA TYR A 79 -9.44 -10.85 0.53
C TYR A 79 -9.82 -9.42 0.18
N PHE A 80 -10.20 -8.63 1.17
CA PHE A 80 -10.64 -7.26 0.97
C PHE A 80 -9.85 -6.30 1.85
N ILE A 81 -9.45 -5.20 1.27
CA ILE A 81 -8.81 -4.09 1.97
C ILE A 81 -9.60 -2.83 1.67
N LEU A 82 -10.05 -2.16 2.71
CA LEU A 82 -10.70 -0.86 2.60
C LEU A 82 -9.69 0.22 2.95
N LEU A 83 -9.55 1.20 2.05
CA LEU A 83 -8.65 2.34 2.20
C LEU A 83 -9.45 3.64 2.09
N ARG A 84 -8.91 4.72 2.66
CA ARG A 84 -9.27 6.10 2.30
C ARG A 84 -7.98 6.86 2.07
N GLY A 85 -7.74 7.27 0.81
CA GLY A 85 -6.40 7.70 0.42
C GLY A 85 -5.38 6.62 0.74
N HIS A 86 -4.38 6.97 1.53
CA HIS A 86 -3.33 6.02 1.96
C HIS A 86 -3.61 5.36 3.32
N THR A 87 -4.74 5.73 3.97
CA THR A 87 -5.08 5.20 5.29
C THR A 87 -5.82 3.87 5.17
N LEU A 88 -5.30 2.84 5.82
CA LEU A 88 -5.96 1.56 5.96
C LEU A 88 -7.14 1.68 6.93
N LEU A 89 -8.35 1.38 6.46
CA LEU A 89 -9.56 1.39 7.28
C LEU A 89 -9.85 0.04 7.91
N THR A 90 -9.76 -1.03 7.11
CA THR A 90 -9.97 -2.41 7.58
C THR A 90 -9.47 -3.44 6.57
N ARG A 91 -9.20 -4.65 7.07
CA ARG A 91 -8.88 -5.84 6.28
C ARG A 91 -9.90 -6.93 6.59
N LEU A 92 -10.36 -7.64 5.57
CA LEU A 92 -11.34 -8.73 5.70
C LEU A 92 -10.87 -9.93 4.90
N SER A 93 -10.78 -11.07 5.54
CA SER A 93 -10.40 -12.34 4.89
C SER A 93 -11.62 -13.23 4.73
N GLY A 94 -11.70 -13.90 3.56
CA GLY A 94 -12.73 -14.86 3.25
C GLY A 94 -14.04 -14.27 2.68
N ALA A 95 -14.93 -15.17 2.27
CA ALA A 95 -16.21 -14.81 1.64
C ALA A 95 -17.26 -14.45 2.69
N GLN A 96 -17.26 -13.19 3.12
CA GLN A 96 -18.15 -12.67 4.16
C GLN A 96 -18.95 -11.44 3.69
N PRO A 97 -20.05 -11.63 2.91
CA PRO A 97 -20.83 -10.54 2.33
C PRO A 97 -21.38 -9.54 3.36
N ALA A 98 -21.87 -10.05 4.48
CA ALA A 98 -22.45 -9.22 5.53
C ALA A 98 -21.40 -8.33 6.22
N VAL A 99 -20.22 -8.87 6.46
CA VAL A 99 -19.09 -8.13 7.09
C VAL A 99 -18.58 -7.04 6.15
N LEU A 100 -18.41 -7.35 4.86
CA LEU A 100 -18.02 -6.36 3.85
C LEU A 100 -19.05 -5.23 3.74
N SER A 101 -20.34 -5.56 3.69
CA SER A 101 -21.42 -4.56 3.65
C SER A 101 -21.46 -3.69 4.91
N ALA A 102 -21.25 -4.27 6.09
CA ALA A 102 -21.20 -3.53 7.35
C ALA A 102 -19.98 -2.59 7.41
N ALA A 103 -18.81 -3.07 7.00
CA ALA A 103 -17.59 -2.27 6.92
C ALA A 103 -17.77 -1.07 5.98
N LEU A 104 -18.33 -1.28 4.79
CA LEU A 104 -18.64 -0.20 3.85
C LEU A 104 -19.57 0.85 4.45
N LYS A 105 -20.67 0.43 5.09
CA LYS A 105 -21.61 1.36 5.73
C LYS A 105 -20.93 2.19 6.82
N SER A 106 -20.06 1.59 7.63
CA SER A 106 -19.36 2.28 8.71
C SER A 106 -18.36 3.32 8.20
N HIS A 107 -17.73 3.06 7.08
CA HIS A 107 -16.68 3.92 6.54
C HIS A 107 -17.16 4.87 5.43
N ALA A 108 -18.11 4.48 4.57
CA ALA A 108 -18.67 5.34 3.53
C ALA A 108 -19.48 6.53 4.10
N SER A 109 -20.15 6.36 5.25
CA SER A 109 -20.97 7.40 5.85
C SER A 109 -20.19 8.47 6.64
N LYS A 110 -18.91 8.25 6.91
CA LYS A 110 -18.07 9.24 7.60
C LYS A 110 -17.40 10.13 6.55
N LYS A 111 -17.99 11.31 6.29
CA LYS A 111 -17.21 12.45 5.76
C LYS A 111 -15.98 12.66 6.66
N PRO A 112 -14.85 13.11 6.14
CA PRO A 112 -13.67 13.38 6.95
C PRO A 112 -14.01 14.44 7.99
N THR A 113 -14.41 13.99 9.17
CA THR A 113 -14.46 14.83 10.34
C THR A 113 -13.18 14.52 11.09
N THR A 114 -12.29 15.49 11.11
CA THR A 114 -11.26 15.54 12.14
C THR A 114 -11.92 15.21 13.48
N LEU A 115 -11.56 14.11 14.08
CA LEU A 115 -11.50 13.79 15.50
C LEU A 115 -11.83 12.34 15.84
N ALA A 116 -10.88 11.76 16.52
CA ALA A 116 -10.99 10.76 17.58
C ALA A 116 -11.35 9.31 17.21
N SER A 117 -10.31 8.53 17.20
CA SER A 117 -10.04 7.37 18.07
C SER A 117 -11.22 6.68 18.71
N SER A 118 -11.38 5.40 18.43
CA SER A 118 -11.46 4.38 19.48
C SER A 118 -11.21 3.00 18.86
N SER A 119 -10.21 2.48 19.25
CA SER A 119 -9.79 1.35 20.09
C SER A 119 -9.64 0.03 19.36
N GLN A 120 -8.40 -0.35 19.09
CA GLN A 120 -7.76 -1.42 19.87
C GLN A 120 -6.25 -1.28 19.71
N GLN A 121 -5.61 -1.05 20.86
CA GLN A 121 -4.18 -0.96 21.04
C GLN A 121 -3.49 -2.33 20.95
N PRO A 122 -2.17 -2.30 20.59
CA PRO A 122 -1.22 -2.34 21.69
C PRO A 122 -0.24 -1.16 21.68
N LEU A 123 -0.08 -0.62 22.87
CA LEU A 123 1.03 0.13 23.44
C LEU A 123 2.23 0.51 22.57
N ALA A 124 2.29 1.79 22.15
CA ALA A 124 3.50 2.61 22.20
C ALA A 124 3.16 4.08 21.95
N ALA A 125 3.42 4.92 22.95
CA ALA A 125 3.64 6.37 22.93
C ALA A 125 2.74 7.25 22.03
N ASN A 126 2.02 8.16 22.69
CA ASN A 126 1.37 9.35 22.12
C ASN A 126 2.43 10.27 21.46
N THR A 127 2.84 9.94 20.27
CA THR A 127 3.56 10.87 19.41
C THR A 127 2.50 11.63 18.62
N SER A 128 2.51 12.95 18.62
CA SER A 128 1.60 13.75 17.82
C SER A 128 1.80 13.44 16.34
N GLU A 129 0.78 13.62 15.50
CA GLU A 129 0.91 13.39 14.04
C GLU A 129 2.05 14.23 13.45
N GLU A 130 2.28 15.42 13.98
CA GLU A 130 3.37 16.32 13.58
C GLU A 130 4.74 15.77 13.96
N GLU A 131 4.90 15.24 15.17
CA GLU A 131 6.15 14.59 15.61
C GLU A 131 6.45 13.35 14.78
N LEU A 132 5.42 12.58 14.42
CA LEU A 132 5.57 11.39 13.57
C LEU A 132 5.96 11.76 12.13
N ALA A 133 5.37 12.82 11.58
CA ALA A 133 5.75 13.35 10.26
C ALA A 133 7.19 13.86 10.27
N GLN A 134 7.58 14.59 11.31
CA GLN A 134 8.97 15.05 11.49
C GLN A 134 9.94 13.88 11.60
N ARG A 135 9.61 12.86 12.38
CA ARG A 135 10.42 11.64 12.50
C ARG A 135 10.57 10.92 11.16
N CYS A 136 9.50 10.82 10.35
CA CYS A 136 9.62 10.26 9.00
C CYS A 136 10.59 11.05 8.14
N GLN A 137 10.53 12.39 8.16
CA GLN A 137 11.47 13.24 7.44
C GLN A 137 12.91 13.09 7.92
N GLU A 138 13.14 12.95 9.22
CA GLU A 138 14.47 12.69 9.80
C GLU A 138 15.00 11.33 9.31
N LEU A 139 14.17 10.29 9.35
CA LEU A 139 14.53 8.96 8.83
C LEU A 139 14.84 8.97 7.33
N MET A 140 14.08 9.72 6.53
CA MET A 140 14.33 9.87 5.10
C MET A 140 15.67 10.59 4.80
N LYS A 141 16.17 11.40 5.72
CA LYS A 141 17.42 12.18 5.60
C LYS A 141 18.60 11.59 6.37
N GLN A 142 18.43 10.42 6.99
CA GLN A 142 19.48 9.81 7.81
C GLN A 142 20.71 9.37 7.00
N SER A 143 20.54 9.18 5.68
CA SER A 143 21.61 8.80 4.73
C SER A 143 21.25 9.34 3.35
N ASP A 144 22.23 9.38 2.44
CA ASP A 144 22.02 9.79 1.05
C ASP A 144 21.04 8.87 0.33
N VAL A 145 21.05 7.57 0.66
CA VAL A 145 20.10 6.59 0.15
C VAL A 145 19.51 5.80 1.32
N VAL A 146 18.18 5.82 1.42
CA VAL A 146 17.43 5.10 2.46
C VAL A 146 16.39 4.22 1.81
N LEU A 147 16.37 2.96 2.21
CA LEU A 147 15.37 1.99 1.76
C LEU A 147 14.45 1.62 2.93
N PHE A 148 13.19 2.05 2.87
CA PHE A 148 12.15 1.57 3.76
C PHE A 148 11.60 0.27 3.22
N MET A 149 11.77 -0.83 3.99
CA MET A 149 11.47 -2.17 3.51
C MET A 149 10.95 -3.08 4.62
N LYS A 150 10.47 -4.26 4.27
CA LYS A 150 10.15 -5.32 5.24
C LYS A 150 11.41 -6.13 5.51
N GLY A 151 11.86 -6.15 6.76
CA GLY A 151 13.14 -6.71 7.19
C GLY A 151 14.29 -5.72 6.99
N ASP A 152 15.48 -6.24 6.85
CA ASP A 152 16.72 -5.49 6.66
C ASP A 152 17.50 -5.99 5.41
N ARG A 153 18.68 -5.40 5.18
CA ARG A 153 19.54 -5.72 4.04
C ARG A 153 19.94 -7.20 3.99
N ASP A 154 20.23 -7.78 5.16
CA ASP A 154 20.71 -9.16 5.26
C ASP A 154 19.58 -10.18 5.27
N THR A 155 18.41 -9.77 5.78
CA THR A 155 17.21 -10.61 5.91
C THR A 155 15.95 -9.90 5.41
N PRO A 156 15.82 -9.70 4.08
CA PRO A 156 14.58 -9.18 3.49
C PRO A 156 13.43 -10.15 3.76
N ARG A 157 12.31 -9.63 4.26
CA ARG A 157 11.13 -10.44 4.65
C ARG A 157 10.03 -10.46 3.61
N CYS A 158 10.28 -9.93 2.41
CA CYS A 158 9.39 -10.08 1.27
C CYS A 158 10.16 -10.04 -0.05
N GLY A 159 9.60 -10.66 -1.10
CA GLY A 159 10.25 -10.77 -2.42
C GLY A 159 10.56 -9.42 -3.08
N PHE A 160 9.74 -8.39 -2.82
CA PHE A 160 10.00 -7.04 -3.32
C PHE A 160 11.20 -6.40 -2.66
N SER A 161 11.25 -6.49 -1.32
CA SER A 161 12.39 -6.01 -0.55
C SER A 161 13.67 -6.69 -1.02
N GLN A 162 13.63 -7.98 -1.27
CA GLN A 162 14.77 -8.73 -1.80
C GLN A 162 15.20 -8.25 -3.19
N LYS A 163 14.24 -8.01 -4.09
CA LYS A 163 14.53 -7.56 -5.46
C LYS A 163 15.18 -6.17 -5.47
N ILE A 164 14.68 -5.22 -4.67
CA ILE A 164 15.23 -3.86 -4.64
C ILE A 164 16.63 -3.84 -3.98
N VAL A 165 16.84 -4.66 -2.95
CA VAL A 165 18.16 -4.89 -2.36
C VAL A 165 19.13 -5.39 -3.43
N GLY A 166 18.74 -6.41 -4.21
CA GLY A 166 19.55 -6.94 -5.31
C GLY A 166 19.90 -5.88 -6.37
N ILE A 167 18.97 -4.99 -6.71
CA ILE A 167 19.20 -3.88 -7.64
C ILE A 167 20.27 -2.93 -7.07
N LEU A 168 20.06 -2.43 -5.84
CA LEU A 168 21.00 -1.48 -5.22
C LEU A 168 22.40 -2.07 -5.05
N GLU A 169 22.50 -3.35 -4.71
CA GLU A 169 23.79 -4.05 -4.61
C GLU A 169 24.45 -4.25 -5.97
N SER A 170 23.69 -4.60 -7.01
CA SER A 170 24.23 -4.76 -8.37
C SER A 170 24.76 -3.45 -8.95
N GLU A 171 24.16 -2.33 -8.58
CA GLU A 171 24.58 -0.99 -8.97
C GLU A 171 25.71 -0.43 -8.08
N GLY A 172 26.09 -1.14 -7.01
CA GLY A 172 27.13 -0.69 -6.08
C GLY A 172 26.75 0.56 -5.30
N ILE A 173 25.47 0.77 -5.06
CA ILE A 173 24.94 1.92 -4.31
C ILE A 173 24.99 1.60 -2.83
N ASP A 174 25.62 2.48 -2.04
CA ASP A 174 25.55 2.42 -0.58
C ASP A 174 24.21 2.96 -0.09
N TYR A 175 23.55 2.22 0.79
CA TYR A 175 22.24 2.59 1.34
C TYR A 175 22.07 2.10 2.79
N THR A 176 21.18 2.76 3.52
CA THR A 176 20.69 2.30 4.83
C THR A 176 19.29 1.73 4.70
N THR A 177 18.92 0.82 5.58
CA THR A 177 17.58 0.23 5.61
C THR A 177 16.83 0.61 6.86
N PHE A 178 15.52 0.70 6.75
CA PHE A 178 14.60 0.81 7.88
C PHE A 178 13.51 -0.26 7.76
N ASP A 179 13.45 -1.14 8.78
CA ASP A 179 12.42 -2.19 8.83
C ASP A 179 11.08 -1.62 9.31
N ILE A 180 10.19 -1.40 8.36
CA ILE A 180 8.85 -0.86 8.61
C ILE A 180 7.94 -1.78 9.45
N LEU A 181 8.33 -3.03 9.66
CA LEU A 181 7.58 -3.97 10.50
C LEU A 181 7.80 -3.70 12.00
N GLN A 182 8.83 -2.93 12.35
CA GLN A 182 9.13 -2.60 13.73
C GLN A 182 8.45 -1.31 14.22
N ASP A 183 7.93 -0.49 13.30
CA ASP A 183 7.27 0.79 13.64
C ASP A 183 6.05 1.04 12.74
N GLU A 184 4.89 0.65 13.22
CA GLU A 184 3.63 0.83 12.49
C GLU A 184 3.27 2.31 12.28
N GLY A 185 3.62 3.18 13.23
CA GLY A 185 3.40 4.62 13.09
C GLY A 185 4.17 5.20 11.91
N VAL A 186 5.47 4.93 11.84
CA VAL A 186 6.33 5.32 10.71
C VAL A 186 5.83 4.68 9.41
N ARG A 187 5.47 3.41 9.44
CA ARG A 187 4.95 2.68 8.26
C ARG A 187 3.71 3.35 7.67
N GLN A 188 2.73 3.70 8.49
CA GLN A 188 1.52 4.36 8.00
C GLN A 188 1.81 5.80 7.55
N LYS A 189 2.59 6.54 8.34
CA LYS A 189 2.91 7.94 8.03
C LYS A 189 3.73 8.10 6.75
N LEU A 190 4.67 7.21 6.45
CA LEU A 190 5.43 7.24 5.20
C LEU A 190 4.55 7.05 3.96
N LYS A 191 3.48 6.26 4.04
CA LYS A 191 2.52 6.13 2.94
C LYS A 191 1.80 7.45 2.65
N GLU A 192 1.50 8.23 3.70
CA GLU A 192 0.88 9.55 3.56
C GLU A 192 1.88 10.59 3.04
N VAL A 193 3.07 10.67 3.65
CA VAL A 193 4.10 11.66 3.32
C VAL A 193 4.60 11.51 1.89
N ASN A 194 4.79 10.25 1.45
CA ASN A 194 5.29 9.95 0.11
C ASN A 194 4.16 9.71 -0.92
N GLU A 195 2.90 9.83 -0.50
CA GLU A 195 1.73 9.55 -1.35
C GLU A 195 1.84 8.19 -2.07
N TRP A 196 2.41 7.20 -1.37
CA TRP A 196 2.69 5.88 -1.92
C TRP A 196 2.21 4.76 -1.01
N PRO A 197 1.26 3.89 -1.45
CA PRO A 197 0.54 2.99 -0.55
C PRO A 197 1.33 1.73 -0.14
N THR A 198 2.44 1.42 -0.80
CA THR A 198 3.15 0.14 -0.66
C THR A 198 4.62 0.31 -0.28
N PHE A 199 5.26 -0.80 0.12
CA PHE A 199 6.69 -0.91 0.36
C PHE A 199 7.27 -2.04 -0.51
N PRO A 200 8.55 -1.99 -0.87
CA PRO A 200 9.60 -1.04 -0.42
C PRO A 200 9.46 0.36 -1.02
N GLN A 201 10.04 1.36 -0.33
CA GLN A 201 10.12 2.74 -0.77
C GLN A 201 11.58 3.19 -0.76
N LEU A 202 12.07 3.66 -1.89
CA LEU A 202 13.43 4.20 -2.03
C LEU A 202 13.41 5.71 -1.88
N ILE A 203 14.30 6.21 -1.04
CA ILE A 203 14.53 7.63 -0.79
C ILE A 203 15.97 7.95 -1.19
N ILE A 204 16.18 9.00 -1.96
CA ILE A 204 17.50 9.50 -2.33
C ILE A 204 17.59 10.97 -1.90
N LYS A 205 18.58 11.31 -1.10
CA LYS A 205 18.83 12.69 -0.58
C LYS A 205 17.62 13.31 0.13
N GLY A 206 16.83 12.44 0.79
CA GLY A 206 15.63 12.86 1.53
C GLY A 206 14.38 13.02 0.67
N GLU A 207 14.45 12.74 -0.63
CA GLU A 207 13.33 12.77 -1.54
C GLU A 207 12.86 11.36 -1.92
N PHE A 208 11.55 11.16 -1.97
CA PHE A 208 10.96 9.89 -2.38
C PHE A 208 11.14 9.67 -3.88
N VAL A 209 11.69 8.53 -4.25
CA VAL A 209 11.96 8.15 -5.65
C VAL A 209 10.86 7.25 -6.18
N GLY A 210 10.53 6.18 -5.46
CA GLY A 210 9.53 5.22 -5.90
C GLY A 210 9.61 3.87 -5.19
N GLY A 211 8.78 2.95 -5.65
CA GLY A 211 8.81 1.53 -5.31
C GLY A 211 9.67 0.72 -6.26
N LEU A 212 9.56 -0.62 -6.19
CA LEU A 212 10.36 -1.54 -7.00
C LEU A 212 10.26 -1.27 -8.51
N ASP A 213 9.06 -0.98 -9.01
CA ASP A 213 8.85 -0.81 -10.46
C ASP A 213 9.57 0.42 -11.00
N VAL A 214 9.48 1.55 -10.26
CA VAL A 214 10.20 2.78 -10.61
C VAL A 214 11.71 2.57 -10.54
N VAL A 215 12.19 1.90 -9.50
CA VAL A 215 13.64 1.63 -9.33
C VAL A 215 14.18 0.73 -10.44
N LYS A 216 13.40 -0.25 -10.91
CA LYS A 216 13.78 -1.07 -12.07
C LYS A 216 13.89 -0.25 -13.37
N GLU A 217 12.89 0.61 -13.62
CA GLU A 217 12.89 1.47 -14.80
C GLU A 217 14.10 2.41 -14.79
N MET A 218 14.40 3.00 -13.62
CA MET A 218 15.57 3.86 -13.43
C MET A 218 16.90 3.09 -13.57
N GLN A 219 16.95 1.83 -13.14
CA GLN A 219 18.12 0.97 -13.37
C GLN A 219 18.33 0.72 -14.86
N GLU A 220 17.27 0.36 -15.59
CA GLU A 220 17.33 0.09 -17.02
C GLU A 220 17.70 1.34 -17.86
N SER A 221 17.27 2.53 -17.43
CA SER A 221 17.62 3.81 -18.07
C SER A 221 18.98 4.37 -17.64
N GLY A 222 19.55 3.88 -16.53
CA GLY A 222 20.80 4.39 -15.94
C GLY A 222 20.60 5.62 -15.04
N GLU A 223 19.38 6.15 -14.92
CA GLU A 223 19.05 7.32 -14.12
C GLU A 223 19.27 7.12 -12.61
N LEU A 224 19.18 5.88 -12.13
CA LEU A 224 19.36 5.56 -10.72
C LEU A 224 20.75 5.99 -10.22
N GLN A 225 21.79 5.68 -10.98
CA GLN A 225 23.16 6.06 -10.64
C GLN A 225 23.40 7.57 -10.73
N ASP A 226 22.80 8.22 -11.72
CA ASP A 226 22.93 9.67 -11.90
C ASP A 226 22.28 10.42 -10.73
N MET A 227 21.12 9.97 -10.25
CA MET A 227 20.42 10.56 -9.12
C MET A 227 21.20 10.42 -7.80
N VAL A 228 21.87 9.29 -7.57
CA VAL A 228 22.72 9.09 -6.38
C VAL A 228 23.97 9.97 -6.42
N LYS A 229 24.58 10.18 -7.60
CA LYS A 229 25.82 10.96 -7.77
C LYS A 229 25.61 12.48 -7.87
N ALA A 230 24.42 12.92 -8.30
CA ALA A 230 24.07 14.34 -8.43
C ALA A 230 24.05 15.08 -7.09
#